data_518a3fea806b8c6a6ce2d633c0681aac
#
_entry.id   518a3fea806b8c6a6ce2d633c0681aac
#
_cell.length_a   1.000
_cell.length_b   1.000
_cell.length_c   1.000
_cell.angle_alpha   90.00
_cell.angle_beta   90.00
_cell.angle_gamma   90.00
#
_symmetry.space_group_name_H-M   'P 1'
#
loop_
_entity.id
_entity.type
_entity.pdbx_description
1 polymer ?
#
loop_
_entity_poly.entity_id
_entity_poly.type
_entity_poly.pdbx_seq_one_letter_code
_entity_poly.pdbx_strand_id
1 'polypeptide(L)'
;MLKNIQCKIKEGYLIFSWKPFRKFRIPTKVKGKLMQVRFVPKSGYYTMEIVYQINAPEITIESKNIVGIDIGIDNFATISNNIGTTPIIINGRIVKSFNQYYNKKKAELQADLKVRHKMDWSKRLQRLTDKRNNKISNFLHNASKTIIDWCVFYGIDTIIIGKNDNWKQESKMSKKVNQNFIQIPHALFIDKLKYKAENKGIKVICTEESYTSGTSFLDSELPIKENYNKGRRIKRGLFKSNTGKLINADLNGAYQIIKKVFPNVFTNGIEGAGSHPIRLNII
;
A
#
# COMPACT_ATOMS: atom_id res chain seq x y z
N MET A 1 1.02 -7.37 29.10
CA MET A 1 2.08 -6.52 28.56
C MET A 1 3.33 -6.72 29.40
N LEU A 2 4.47 -7.05 28.81
CA LEU A 2 5.75 -7.24 29.50
C LEU A 2 6.70 -6.11 29.10
N LYS A 3 7.34 -5.48 30.09
CA LYS A 3 8.35 -4.45 29.86
C LYS A 3 9.71 -5.09 29.58
N ASN A 4 10.68 -4.30 29.09
CA ASN A 4 12.05 -4.72 28.81
C ASN A 4 12.83 -5.33 30.02
N ILE A 5 12.37 -5.08 31.25
CA ILE A 5 12.92 -5.69 32.46
C ILE A 5 12.53 -7.19 32.56
N GLN A 6 11.39 -7.59 32.00
CA GLN A 6 10.83 -8.93 32.09
C GLN A 6 11.18 -9.82 30.88
N CYS A 7 11.76 -9.23 29.83
CA CYS A 7 12.18 -9.92 28.64
C CYS A 7 13.37 -9.20 27.98
N LYS A 8 14.20 -9.97 27.27
CA LYS A 8 15.38 -9.43 26.53
C LYS A 8 15.58 -10.18 25.24
N ILE A 9 16.26 -9.54 24.29
CA ILE A 9 16.74 -10.18 23.07
C ILE A 9 18.21 -10.53 23.28
N LYS A 10 18.55 -11.80 23.14
CA LYS A 10 19.92 -12.31 23.23
C LYS A 10 20.14 -13.37 22.15
N GLU A 11 21.23 -13.28 21.41
CA GLU A 11 21.63 -14.25 20.38
C GLU A 11 20.52 -14.58 19.35
N GLY A 12 19.72 -13.57 18.95
CA GLY A 12 18.63 -13.77 18.01
C GLY A 12 17.36 -14.38 18.59
N TYR A 13 17.27 -14.47 19.93
CA TYR A 13 16.09 -14.99 20.61
C TYR A 13 15.51 -13.98 21.59
N LEU A 14 14.17 -13.88 21.62
CA LEU A 14 13.44 -13.26 22.71
C LEU A 14 13.37 -14.24 23.87
N ILE A 15 13.86 -13.83 25.03
CA ILE A 15 13.95 -14.62 26.27
C ILE A 15 13.18 -13.88 27.36
N PHE A 16 12.47 -14.62 28.18
CA PHE A 16 11.67 -14.09 29.28
C PHE A 16 12.37 -14.34 30.62
N SER A 17 12.40 -13.32 31.48
CA SER A 17 12.95 -13.42 32.84
C SER A 17 11.98 -14.09 33.82
N TRP A 18 10.70 -14.12 33.54
CA TRP A 18 9.65 -14.68 34.39
C TRP A 18 9.67 -16.21 34.40
N LYS A 19 9.66 -16.81 35.59
CA LYS A 19 9.84 -18.26 35.81
C LYS A 19 9.02 -19.17 34.88
N PRO A 20 7.67 -18.99 34.72
CA PRO A 20 6.88 -19.83 33.83
C PRO A 20 7.31 -19.82 32.37
N PHE A 21 7.93 -18.75 31.92
CA PHE A 21 8.31 -18.55 30.51
C PHE A 21 9.82 -18.67 30.24
N ARG A 22 10.67 -18.94 31.25
CA ARG A 22 12.14 -19.02 31.10
C ARG A 22 12.61 -20.05 30.06
N LYS A 23 11.84 -21.12 29.86
CA LYS A 23 12.17 -22.18 28.89
C LYS A 23 11.82 -21.80 27.46
N PHE A 24 10.99 -20.76 27.25
CA PHE A 24 10.63 -20.33 25.90
C PHE A 24 11.73 -19.44 25.31
N ARG A 25 12.24 -19.84 24.16
CA ARG A 25 13.14 -19.06 23.33
C ARG A 25 12.47 -18.85 21.98
N ILE A 26 12.12 -17.61 21.66
CA ILE A 26 11.40 -17.28 20.43
C ILE A 26 12.37 -16.62 19.48
N PRO A 27 12.67 -17.22 18.30
CA PRO A 27 13.60 -16.66 17.36
C PRO A 27 13.08 -15.31 16.85
N THR A 28 13.94 -14.30 16.77
CA THR A 28 13.59 -12.96 16.29
C THR A 28 14.73 -12.36 15.47
N LYS A 29 14.36 -11.61 14.42
CA LYS A 29 15.29 -10.82 13.60
C LYS A 29 15.38 -9.36 14.03
N VAL A 30 14.76 -9.00 15.17
CA VAL A 30 14.78 -7.63 15.69
C VAL A 30 16.19 -7.25 16.11
N LYS A 31 16.72 -6.15 15.56
CA LYS A 31 18.03 -5.59 15.88
C LYS A 31 17.97 -4.30 16.70
N GLY A 32 16.77 -3.80 17.00
CA GLY A 32 16.55 -2.57 17.76
C GLY A 32 16.52 -2.79 19.27
N LYS A 33 16.49 -1.68 20.03
CA LYS A 33 16.34 -1.71 21.48
C LYS A 33 14.94 -2.19 21.85
N LEU A 34 14.84 -3.32 22.54
CA LEU A 34 13.55 -3.85 23.00
C LEU A 34 12.89 -2.88 23.97
N MET A 35 11.66 -2.49 23.69
CA MET A 35 10.86 -1.62 24.55
C MET A 35 9.86 -2.42 25.38
N GLN A 36 9.07 -3.27 24.69
CA GLN A 36 8.06 -4.11 25.34
C GLN A 36 7.65 -5.30 24.47
N VAL A 37 7.05 -6.31 25.11
CA VAL A 37 6.34 -7.40 24.44
C VAL A 37 4.87 -7.35 24.84
N ARG A 38 3.98 -7.38 23.83
CA ARG A 38 2.54 -7.36 24.02
C ARG A 38 1.93 -8.67 23.57
N PHE A 39 0.99 -9.19 24.35
CA PHE A 39 0.12 -10.28 23.94
C PHE A 39 -1.24 -9.68 23.62
N VAL A 40 -1.60 -9.68 22.35
CA VAL A 40 -2.84 -9.08 21.85
C VAL A 40 -3.85 -10.19 21.58
N PRO A 41 -4.98 -10.24 22.29
CA PRO A 41 -6.01 -11.23 22.04
C PRO A 41 -6.63 -11.01 20.66
N LYS A 42 -6.85 -12.10 19.95
CA LYS A 42 -7.57 -12.19 18.69
C LYS A 42 -8.70 -13.19 18.85
N SER A 43 -9.54 -13.32 17.87
CA SER A 43 -10.64 -14.29 17.91
C SER A 43 -10.09 -15.73 17.84
N GLY A 44 -9.90 -16.34 19.02
CA GLY A 44 -9.45 -17.73 19.17
C GLY A 44 -7.94 -17.96 19.23
N TYR A 45 -7.11 -16.90 19.27
CA TYR A 45 -5.66 -16.98 19.47
C TYR A 45 -5.08 -15.67 20.03
N TYR A 46 -3.81 -15.69 20.39
CA TYR A 46 -3.07 -14.49 20.79
C TYR A 46 -1.95 -14.20 19.79
N THR A 47 -1.78 -12.92 19.46
CA THR A 47 -0.61 -12.44 18.72
C THR A 47 0.40 -11.87 19.71
N MET A 48 1.65 -12.33 19.63
CA MET A 48 2.74 -11.70 20.35
C MET A 48 3.37 -10.62 19.47
N GLU A 49 3.42 -9.40 19.99
CA GLU A 49 4.03 -8.25 19.33
C GLU A 49 5.28 -7.83 20.08
N ILE A 50 6.41 -7.72 19.37
CA ILE A 50 7.67 -7.20 19.89
C ILE A 50 7.78 -5.74 19.48
N VAL A 51 7.71 -4.83 20.44
CA VAL A 51 7.89 -3.39 20.23
C VAL A 51 9.34 -3.04 20.52
N TYR A 52 10.00 -2.44 19.55
CA TYR A 52 11.42 -2.07 19.64
C TYR A 52 11.67 -0.70 19.03
N GLN A 53 12.71 -0.05 19.49
CA GLN A 53 13.19 1.24 19.00
C GLN A 53 14.35 1.01 18.04
N ILE A 54 14.33 1.71 16.92
CA ILE A 54 15.47 1.83 15.99
C ILE A 54 15.78 3.30 15.80
N ASN A 55 17.01 3.60 15.47
CA ASN A 55 17.39 4.93 15.00
C ASN A 55 17.16 4.96 13.49
N ALA A 56 16.18 5.75 13.05
CA ALA A 56 15.98 5.99 11.63
C ALA A 56 17.11 6.91 11.11
N PRO A 57 17.58 6.73 9.85
CA PRO A 57 18.45 7.69 9.20
C PRO A 57 17.78 9.08 9.12
N GLU A 58 18.59 10.13 9.07
CA GLU A 58 18.06 11.47 8.82
C GLU A 58 17.41 11.54 7.43
N ILE A 59 16.27 12.22 7.35
CA ILE A 59 15.58 12.44 6.09
C ILE A 59 16.26 13.59 5.37
N THR A 60 16.67 13.35 4.11
CA THR A 60 17.26 14.37 3.25
C THR A 60 16.28 15.52 3.03
N ILE A 61 16.75 16.77 3.20
CA ILE A 61 15.89 17.98 3.08
C ILE A 61 15.54 18.24 1.62
N GLU A 62 16.50 18.04 0.71
CA GLU A 62 16.31 18.26 -0.74
C GLU A 62 15.67 17.05 -1.41
N SER A 63 14.59 17.30 -2.15
CA SER A 63 13.89 16.27 -2.94
C SER A 63 14.40 16.33 -4.39
N LYS A 64 15.32 15.42 -4.76
CA LYS A 64 15.91 15.33 -6.10
C LYS A 64 15.32 14.17 -6.91
N ASN A 65 15.35 12.97 -6.31
CA ASN A 65 14.89 11.73 -6.93
C ASN A 65 13.52 11.37 -6.37
N ILE A 66 12.48 11.58 -7.14
CA ILE A 66 11.11 11.60 -6.68
C ILE A 66 10.29 10.51 -7.37
N VAL A 67 9.45 9.84 -6.62
CA VAL A 67 8.41 8.96 -7.16
C VAL A 67 7.01 9.43 -6.79
N GLY A 68 6.06 9.25 -7.73
CA GLY A 68 4.63 9.41 -7.50
C GLY A 68 3.93 8.06 -7.47
N ILE A 69 3.03 7.87 -6.52
CA ILE A 69 2.26 6.65 -6.35
C ILE A 69 0.77 6.96 -6.47
N ASP A 70 0.14 6.42 -7.51
CA ASP A 70 -1.31 6.37 -7.68
C ASP A 70 -1.82 5.02 -7.14
N ILE A 71 -2.78 5.06 -6.20
CA ILE A 71 -3.33 3.86 -5.52
C ILE A 71 -4.68 3.48 -6.13
N GLY A 72 -4.77 2.25 -6.63
CA GLY A 72 -5.97 1.74 -7.28
C GLY A 72 -6.46 0.38 -6.78
N ILE A 73 -7.31 -0.26 -7.57
CA ILE A 73 -7.87 -1.60 -7.29
C ILE A 73 -7.18 -2.68 -8.15
N ASP A 74 -7.28 -2.58 -9.48
CA ASP A 74 -6.73 -3.57 -10.41
C ASP A 74 -5.22 -3.37 -10.61
N ASN A 75 -4.79 -2.12 -10.70
CA ASN A 75 -3.43 -1.66 -10.47
C ASN A 75 -3.39 -1.15 -9.04
N PHE A 76 -2.87 -1.97 -8.13
CA PHE A 76 -2.90 -1.67 -6.69
C PHE A 76 -2.09 -0.43 -6.33
N ALA A 77 -0.94 -0.28 -6.97
CA ALA A 77 -0.13 0.91 -6.92
C ALA A 77 0.59 1.07 -8.26
N THR A 78 0.50 2.25 -8.85
CA THR A 78 1.25 2.63 -10.05
C THR A 78 2.30 3.63 -9.65
N ILE A 79 3.56 3.34 -9.93
CA ILE A 79 4.73 4.11 -9.50
C ILE A 79 5.40 4.72 -10.72
N SER A 80 5.39 6.05 -10.79
CA SER A 80 6.15 6.87 -11.74
C SER A 80 7.36 7.53 -11.05
N ASN A 81 8.31 8.06 -11.81
CA ASN A 81 9.51 8.70 -11.27
C ASN A 81 10.00 9.84 -12.18
N ASN A 82 10.86 10.71 -11.65
CA ASN A 82 11.51 11.79 -12.39
C ASN A 82 12.93 11.48 -12.87
N ILE A 83 13.44 10.28 -12.59
CA ILE A 83 14.81 9.86 -12.91
C ILE A 83 14.94 9.06 -14.22
N GLY A 84 13.85 8.97 -15.00
CA GLY A 84 13.84 8.29 -16.30
C GLY A 84 13.87 6.75 -16.24
N THR A 85 13.71 6.13 -15.07
CA THR A 85 13.63 4.67 -14.98
C THR A 85 12.27 4.14 -15.34
N THR A 86 12.18 2.87 -15.78
CA THR A 86 10.93 2.24 -16.16
C THR A 86 9.94 2.23 -15.00
N PRO A 87 8.73 2.80 -15.15
CA PRO A 87 7.68 2.78 -14.15
C PRO A 87 7.24 1.35 -13.82
N ILE A 88 6.71 1.17 -12.62
CA ILE A 88 6.22 -0.13 -12.18
C ILE A 88 4.76 -0.07 -11.74
N ILE A 89 4.06 -1.19 -11.92
CA ILE A 89 2.68 -1.38 -11.44
C ILE A 89 2.63 -2.61 -10.55
N ILE A 90 2.14 -2.45 -9.35
CA ILE A 90 1.81 -3.58 -8.48
C ILE A 90 0.42 -4.12 -8.84
N ASN A 91 0.34 -5.38 -9.22
CA ASN A 91 -0.90 -6.01 -9.62
C ASN A 91 -1.85 -6.25 -8.42
N GLY A 92 -3.01 -5.60 -8.42
CA GLY A 92 -4.04 -5.72 -7.38
C GLY A 92 -5.05 -6.85 -7.60
N ARG A 93 -5.05 -7.51 -8.75
CA ARG A 93 -6.04 -8.57 -9.07
C ARG A 93 -6.01 -9.73 -8.09
N ILE A 94 -4.84 -10.01 -7.49
CA ILE A 94 -4.69 -11.06 -6.48
C ILE A 94 -5.49 -10.75 -5.20
N VAL A 95 -5.44 -9.51 -4.72
CA VAL A 95 -6.24 -9.07 -3.55
C VAL A 95 -7.73 -9.12 -3.86
N LYS A 96 -8.11 -8.73 -5.08
CA LYS A 96 -9.48 -8.82 -5.57
C LYS A 96 -9.98 -10.26 -5.58
N SER A 97 -9.16 -11.21 -6.04
CA SER A 97 -9.51 -12.64 -6.05
C SER A 97 -9.67 -13.20 -4.62
N PHE A 98 -8.83 -12.81 -3.67
CA PHE A 98 -8.97 -13.19 -2.26
C PHE A 98 -10.30 -12.71 -1.67
N ASN A 99 -10.68 -11.47 -1.94
CA ASN A 99 -11.94 -10.90 -1.48
C ASN A 99 -13.15 -11.58 -2.14
N GLN A 100 -13.11 -11.85 -3.43
CA GLN A 100 -14.20 -12.54 -4.15
C GLN A 100 -14.40 -13.97 -3.62
N TYR A 101 -13.33 -14.72 -3.45
CA TYR A 101 -13.39 -16.06 -2.85
C TYR A 101 -13.96 -16.02 -1.43
N TYR A 102 -13.46 -15.10 -0.60
CA TYR A 102 -13.95 -14.90 0.75
C TYR A 102 -15.45 -14.58 0.78
N ASN A 103 -15.90 -13.63 -0.03
CA ASN A 103 -17.30 -13.22 -0.06
C ASN A 103 -18.23 -14.37 -0.48
N LYS A 104 -17.84 -15.16 -1.50
CA LYS A 104 -18.58 -16.34 -1.92
C LYS A 104 -18.69 -17.36 -0.79
N LYS A 105 -17.56 -17.75 -0.18
CA LYS A 105 -17.54 -18.74 0.90
C LYS A 105 -18.21 -18.25 2.18
N LYS A 106 -18.10 -16.96 2.48
CA LYS A 106 -18.82 -16.35 3.61
C LYS A 106 -20.34 -16.45 3.41
N ALA A 107 -20.85 -16.10 2.22
CA ALA A 107 -22.27 -16.17 1.91
C ALA A 107 -22.82 -17.62 2.05
N GLU A 108 -22.09 -18.62 1.50
CA GLU A 108 -22.44 -20.04 1.61
C GLU A 108 -22.53 -20.47 3.11
N LEU A 109 -21.51 -20.14 3.91
CA LEU A 109 -21.47 -20.50 5.32
C LEU A 109 -22.55 -19.78 6.15
N GLN A 110 -22.82 -18.51 5.86
CA GLN A 110 -23.87 -17.75 6.57
C GLN A 110 -25.25 -18.27 6.24
N ALA A 111 -25.54 -18.63 4.98
CA ALA A 111 -26.81 -19.26 4.61
C ALA A 111 -27.02 -20.57 5.36
N ASP A 112 -26.04 -21.46 5.39
CA ASP A 112 -26.08 -22.73 6.11
C ASP A 112 -26.31 -22.53 7.64
N LEU A 113 -25.57 -21.59 8.25
CA LEU A 113 -25.71 -21.26 9.66
C LEU A 113 -27.12 -20.75 10.02
N LYS A 114 -27.69 -19.89 9.19
CA LYS A 114 -29.05 -19.35 9.41
C LYS A 114 -30.13 -20.41 9.31
N VAL A 115 -30.06 -21.25 8.27
CA VAL A 115 -31.07 -22.28 8.00
C VAL A 115 -30.98 -23.41 9.03
N ARG A 116 -29.78 -23.95 9.28
CA ARG A 116 -29.63 -25.16 10.11
C ARG A 116 -29.47 -24.87 11.61
N HIS A 117 -28.88 -23.74 11.97
CA HIS A 117 -28.46 -23.48 13.35
C HIS A 117 -29.05 -22.19 13.93
N LYS A 118 -29.78 -21.39 13.15
CA LYS A 118 -30.31 -20.07 13.56
C LYS A 118 -29.21 -19.17 14.19
N MET A 119 -27.97 -19.27 13.67
CA MET A 119 -26.78 -18.57 14.16
C MET A 119 -26.17 -17.71 13.04
N ASP A 120 -25.55 -16.60 13.43
CA ASP A 120 -24.86 -15.68 12.50
C ASP A 120 -23.34 -15.89 12.47
N TRP A 121 -22.79 -16.65 13.41
CA TRP A 121 -21.36 -16.85 13.59
C TRP A 121 -20.98 -18.30 13.86
N SER A 122 -19.77 -18.69 13.43
CA SER A 122 -19.15 -19.97 13.77
C SER A 122 -17.63 -19.86 13.77
N LYS A 123 -16.96 -20.80 14.47
CA LYS A 123 -15.48 -20.91 14.43
C LYS A 123 -14.95 -21.10 13.00
N ARG A 124 -15.71 -21.77 12.12
CA ARG A 124 -15.36 -21.96 10.70
C ARG A 124 -15.39 -20.65 9.94
N LEU A 125 -16.42 -19.83 10.14
CA LEU A 125 -16.52 -18.48 9.54
C LEU A 125 -15.41 -17.56 10.04
N GLN A 126 -15.08 -17.62 11.33
CA GLN A 126 -13.96 -16.87 11.90
C GLN A 126 -12.63 -17.27 11.25
N ARG A 127 -12.32 -18.56 11.14
CA ARG A 127 -11.09 -19.04 10.49
C ARG A 127 -10.99 -18.61 9.03
N LEU A 128 -12.11 -18.59 8.30
CA LEU A 128 -12.15 -18.08 6.92
C LEU A 128 -11.79 -16.58 6.86
N THR A 129 -12.33 -15.81 7.81
CA THR A 129 -12.07 -14.36 7.94
C THR A 129 -10.59 -14.10 8.28
N ASP A 130 -10.04 -14.81 9.25
CA ASP A 130 -8.65 -14.68 9.67
C ASP A 130 -7.69 -15.05 8.51
N LYS A 131 -7.97 -16.13 7.80
CA LYS A 131 -7.18 -16.54 6.62
C LYS A 131 -7.18 -15.48 5.53
N ARG A 132 -8.34 -14.87 5.26
CA ARG A 132 -8.44 -13.75 4.30
C ARG A 132 -7.63 -12.54 4.78
N ASN A 133 -7.79 -12.13 6.03
CA ASN A 133 -7.11 -10.97 6.60
C ASN A 133 -5.59 -11.15 6.60
N ASN A 134 -5.09 -12.34 6.94
CA ASN A 134 -3.68 -12.67 6.89
C ASN A 134 -3.11 -12.60 5.48
N LYS A 135 -3.83 -13.13 4.46
CA LYS A 135 -3.41 -13.04 3.06
C LYS A 135 -3.30 -11.58 2.60
N ILE A 136 -4.29 -10.74 2.93
CA ILE A 136 -4.25 -9.31 2.57
C ILE A 136 -3.10 -8.61 3.30
N SER A 137 -2.94 -8.84 4.60
CA SER A 137 -1.84 -8.25 5.37
C SER A 137 -0.47 -8.62 4.79
N ASN A 138 -0.28 -9.90 4.42
CA ASN A 138 0.95 -10.36 3.77
C ASN A 138 1.19 -9.65 2.43
N PHE A 139 0.16 -9.56 1.58
CA PHE A 139 0.24 -8.81 0.32
C PHE A 139 0.67 -7.36 0.54
N LEU A 140 0.05 -6.64 1.50
CA LEU A 140 0.38 -5.24 1.80
C LEU A 140 1.82 -5.09 2.30
N HIS A 141 2.30 -6.04 3.11
CA HIS A 141 3.69 -6.06 3.59
C HIS A 141 4.68 -6.28 2.45
N ASN A 142 4.41 -7.24 1.55
CA ASN A 142 5.27 -7.56 0.42
C ASN A 142 5.25 -6.41 -0.60
N ALA A 143 4.07 -5.89 -0.97
CA ALA A 143 3.94 -4.77 -1.90
C ALA A 143 4.68 -3.52 -1.41
N SER A 144 4.47 -3.12 -0.14
CA SER A 144 5.17 -1.98 0.43
C SER A 144 6.68 -2.21 0.54
N LYS A 145 7.12 -3.45 0.85
CA LYS A 145 8.54 -3.79 0.86
C LYS A 145 9.16 -3.67 -0.52
N THR A 146 8.53 -4.26 -1.55
CA THR A 146 9.01 -4.21 -2.94
C THR A 146 9.17 -2.78 -3.43
N ILE A 147 8.20 -1.89 -3.13
CA ILE A 147 8.29 -0.48 -3.51
C ILE A 147 9.46 0.20 -2.81
N ILE A 148 9.63 0.01 -1.50
CA ILE A 148 10.73 0.63 -0.77
C ILE A 148 12.09 0.07 -1.19
N ASP A 149 12.22 -1.23 -1.41
CA ASP A 149 13.46 -1.84 -1.91
C ASP A 149 13.82 -1.28 -3.31
N TRP A 150 12.82 -1.09 -4.17
CA TRP A 150 12.98 -0.43 -5.47
C TRP A 150 13.42 1.04 -5.32
N CYS A 151 12.81 1.78 -4.41
CA CYS A 151 13.19 3.17 -4.13
C CYS A 151 14.64 3.25 -3.64
N VAL A 152 15.05 2.37 -2.71
CA VAL A 152 16.43 2.33 -2.20
C VAL A 152 17.42 1.99 -3.32
N PHE A 153 17.09 1.02 -4.19
CA PHE A 153 17.96 0.60 -5.29
C PHE A 153 18.23 1.73 -6.28
N TYR A 154 17.23 2.58 -6.56
CA TYR A 154 17.36 3.71 -7.48
C TYR A 154 17.71 5.04 -6.79
N GLY A 155 18.04 5.04 -5.50
CA GLY A 155 18.41 6.24 -4.76
C GLY A 155 17.28 7.27 -4.67
N ILE A 156 16.04 6.83 -4.58
CA ILE A 156 14.87 7.70 -4.39
C ILE A 156 14.90 8.28 -2.98
N ASP A 157 14.77 9.59 -2.87
CA ASP A 157 14.74 10.33 -1.61
C ASP A 157 13.33 10.74 -1.17
N THR A 158 12.39 10.84 -2.13
CA THR A 158 11.04 11.32 -1.86
C THR A 158 9.97 10.48 -2.56
N ILE A 159 8.96 10.08 -1.78
CA ILE A 159 7.77 9.38 -2.25
C ILE A 159 6.56 10.30 -2.07
N ILE A 160 5.81 10.54 -3.16
CA ILE A 160 4.55 11.27 -3.13
C ILE A 160 3.41 10.29 -3.34
N ILE A 161 2.46 10.26 -2.41
CA ILE A 161 1.31 9.37 -2.48
C ILE A 161 0.06 10.20 -2.69
N GLY A 162 -0.65 9.92 -3.78
CA GLY A 162 -2.00 10.42 -3.99
C GLY A 162 -2.98 9.82 -2.99
N LYS A 163 -3.78 10.65 -2.33
CA LYS A 163 -4.78 10.22 -1.38
C LYS A 163 -5.91 11.24 -1.33
N ASN A 164 -7.13 10.79 -1.55
CA ASN A 164 -8.32 11.61 -1.29
C ASN A 164 -8.85 11.32 0.12
N ASP A 165 -9.11 12.36 0.90
CA ASP A 165 -9.82 12.23 2.16
C ASP A 165 -11.27 11.81 1.87
N ASN A 166 -11.86 11.00 2.75
CA ASN A 166 -13.20 10.41 2.60
C ASN A 166 -13.42 9.51 1.37
N TRP A 167 -12.37 9.09 0.72
CA TRP A 167 -12.38 8.29 -0.52
C TRP A 167 -13.34 7.08 -0.49
N LYS A 168 -13.56 6.49 0.71
CA LYS A 168 -14.46 5.34 0.88
C LYS A 168 -15.89 5.72 1.25
N GLN A 169 -16.14 6.92 1.71
CA GLN A 169 -17.45 7.36 2.22
C GLN A 169 -18.33 7.96 1.13
N GLU A 170 -17.74 8.63 0.13
CA GLU A 170 -18.47 9.36 -0.91
C GLU A 170 -18.40 8.70 -2.30
N SER A 171 -18.03 7.42 -2.38
CA SER A 171 -17.87 6.77 -3.68
C SER A 171 -19.21 6.47 -4.34
N LYS A 172 -19.55 7.19 -5.42
CA LYS A 172 -20.69 6.92 -6.33
C LYS A 172 -20.42 5.71 -7.26
N MET A 173 -19.69 4.70 -6.78
CA MET A 173 -19.36 3.50 -7.55
C MET A 173 -20.49 2.46 -7.48
N SER A 174 -20.59 1.59 -8.51
CA SER A 174 -21.54 0.48 -8.48
C SER A 174 -21.30 -0.41 -7.24
N LYS A 175 -22.35 -1.05 -6.71
CA LYS A 175 -22.27 -1.92 -5.50
C LYS A 175 -21.11 -2.90 -5.56
N LYS A 176 -20.83 -3.54 -6.71
CA LYS A 176 -19.76 -4.51 -6.89
C LYS A 176 -18.36 -3.88 -6.85
N VAL A 177 -18.18 -2.72 -7.45
CA VAL A 177 -16.91 -1.98 -7.44
C VAL A 177 -16.65 -1.41 -6.05
N ASN A 178 -17.66 -0.84 -5.43
CA ASN A 178 -17.59 -0.29 -4.07
C ASN A 178 -17.22 -1.38 -3.05
N GLN A 179 -17.85 -2.56 -3.12
CA GLN A 179 -17.50 -3.69 -2.26
C GLN A 179 -16.02 -4.09 -2.38
N ASN A 180 -15.50 -4.19 -3.60
CA ASN A 180 -14.08 -4.51 -3.81
C ASN A 180 -13.16 -3.42 -3.27
N PHE A 181 -13.53 -2.14 -3.45
CA PHE A 181 -12.75 -0.98 -3.03
C PHE A 181 -12.69 -0.85 -1.50
N ILE A 182 -13.85 -0.96 -0.82
CA ILE A 182 -13.94 -0.84 0.66
C ILE A 182 -13.16 -1.96 1.35
N GLN A 183 -13.13 -3.16 0.77
CA GLN A 183 -12.46 -4.32 1.37
C GLN A 183 -10.93 -4.29 1.27
N ILE A 184 -10.34 -3.35 0.51
CA ILE A 184 -8.88 -3.18 0.44
C ILE A 184 -8.47 -2.10 1.46
N PRO A 185 -7.62 -2.41 2.44
CA PRO A 185 -7.24 -1.44 3.48
C PRO A 185 -6.10 -0.52 2.98
N HIS A 186 -6.41 0.43 2.09
CA HIS A 186 -5.44 1.37 1.50
C HIS A 186 -4.72 2.20 2.57
N ALA A 187 -5.42 2.63 3.64
CA ALA A 187 -4.79 3.37 4.74
C ALA A 187 -3.66 2.57 5.39
N LEU A 188 -3.89 1.27 5.68
CA LEU A 188 -2.84 0.39 6.22
C LEU A 188 -1.66 0.21 5.26
N PHE A 189 -1.90 0.27 3.95
CA PHE A 189 -0.82 0.23 2.95
C PHE A 189 0.01 1.50 2.99
N ILE A 190 -0.63 2.67 3.04
CA ILE A 190 0.04 3.98 3.16
C ILE A 190 0.87 4.02 4.45
N ASP A 191 0.31 3.58 5.58
CA ASP A 191 1.05 3.53 6.85
C ASP A 191 2.28 2.62 6.76
N LYS A 192 2.15 1.46 6.05
CA LYS A 192 3.28 0.56 5.82
C LYS A 192 4.36 1.17 4.93
N LEU A 193 3.99 1.94 3.92
CA LEU A 193 4.94 2.70 3.11
C LEU A 193 5.64 3.76 3.95
N LYS A 194 4.91 4.55 4.74
CA LYS A 194 5.46 5.62 5.58
C LYS A 194 6.54 5.12 6.51
N TYR A 195 6.23 4.17 7.41
CA TYR A 195 7.23 3.73 8.38
C TYR A 195 8.42 3.00 7.74
N LYS A 196 8.21 2.29 6.62
CA LYS A 196 9.31 1.63 5.92
C LYS A 196 10.20 2.61 5.17
N ALA A 197 9.63 3.65 4.59
CA ALA A 197 10.35 4.75 3.96
C ALA A 197 11.18 5.52 4.99
N GLU A 198 10.58 5.89 6.12
CA GLU A 198 11.23 6.56 7.24
C GLU A 198 12.44 5.74 7.75
N ASN A 199 12.29 4.42 7.90
CA ASN A 199 13.39 3.52 8.28
C ASN A 199 14.54 3.48 7.25
N LYS A 200 14.37 4.05 6.07
CA LYS A 200 15.37 4.16 5.00
C LYS A 200 15.80 5.60 4.73
N GLY A 201 15.34 6.57 5.52
CA GLY A 201 15.62 7.99 5.32
C GLY A 201 14.88 8.60 4.11
N ILE A 202 13.84 7.94 3.60
CA ILE A 202 13.05 8.40 2.46
C ILE A 202 11.86 9.24 2.97
N LYS A 203 11.71 10.45 2.46
CA LYS A 203 10.60 11.36 2.76
C LYS A 203 9.30 10.87 2.13
N VAL A 204 8.17 10.93 2.85
CA VAL A 204 6.86 10.63 2.30
C VAL A 204 5.92 11.81 2.43
N ILE A 205 5.36 12.24 1.29
CA ILE A 205 4.39 13.31 1.19
C ILE A 205 3.06 12.70 0.72
N CYS A 206 1.97 12.98 1.42
CA CYS A 206 0.63 12.64 0.95
C CYS A 206 -0.01 13.90 0.36
N THR A 207 -0.57 13.80 -0.85
CA THR A 207 -1.24 14.90 -1.54
C THR A 207 -2.63 14.46 -2.01
N GLU A 208 -3.53 15.41 -2.16
CA GLU A 208 -4.84 15.19 -2.73
C GLU A 208 -4.74 14.90 -4.24
N GLU A 209 -5.58 13.98 -4.76
CA GLU A 209 -5.55 13.54 -6.17
C GLU A 209 -6.46 14.35 -7.11
N SER A 210 -7.08 15.45 -6.65
CA SER A 210 -7.98 16.21 -7.50
C SER A 210 -7.28 16.62 -8.80
N TYR A 211 -8.01 16.44 -9.92
CA TYR A 211 -7.64 16.77 -11.29
C TYR A 211 -6.50 15.93 -11.92
N THR A 212 -5.83 15.03 -11.19
CA THR A 212 -4.71 14.23 -11.73
C THR A 212 -5.13 13.23 -12.80
N SER A 213 -6.37 12.74 -12.77
CA SER A 213 -6.86 11.69 -13.68
C SER A 213 -7.32 12.18 -15.04
N GLY A 214 -7.52 13.49 -15.22
CA GLY A 214 -8.04 14.09 -16.45
C GLY A 214 -7.14 15.16 -17.08
N THR A 215 -6.00 15.48 -16.46
CA THR A 215 -4.96 16.35 -17.01
C THR A 215 -3.86 15.52 -17.66
N SER A 216 -3.23 16.04 -18.70
CA SER A 216 -2.24 15.31 -19.49
C SER A 216 -0.82 15.60 -19.03
N PHE A 217 -0.13 14.55 -18.55
CA PHE A 217 1.30 14.63 -18.29
C PHE A 217 2.10 14.84 -19.55
N LEU A 218 1.76 14.14 -20.65
CA LEU A 218 2.47 14.22 -21.92
C LEU A 218 2.37 15.58 -22.60
N ASP A 219 1.32 16.36 -22.30
CA ASP A 219 1.15 17.73 -22.80
C ASP A 219 1.68 18.77 -21.79
N SER A 220 2.45 18.34 -20.79
CA SER A 220 3.02 19.16 -19.72
C SER A 220 2.02 19.98 -18.91
N GLU A 221 0.75 19.58 -18.87
CA GLU A 221 -0.30 20.27 -18.14
C GLU A 221 -0.12 20.15 -16.61
N LEU A 222 -0.52 21.19 -15.88
CA LEU A 222 -0.64 21.14 -14.44
C LEU A 222 -1.99 20.50 -14.04
N PRO A 223 -2.05 19.74 -12.93
CA PRO A 223 -3.27 19.08 -12.46
C PRO A 223 -4.20 20.07 -11.73
N ILE A 224 -4.76 21.02 -12.49
CA ILE A 224 -5.71 22.04 -12.07
C ILE A 224 -7.04 21.88 -12.80
N LYS A 225 -8.09 22.53 -12.30
CA LYS A 225 -9.45 22.41 -12.81
C LYS A 225 -9.58 22.84 -14.29
N GLU A 226 -8.89 23.88 -14.68
CA GLU A 226 -8.90 24.48 -16.01
C GLU A 226 -8.39 23.51 -17.08
N ASN A 227 -7.44 22.67 -16.75
CA ASN A 227 -6.84 21.68 -17.67
C ASN A 227 -7.57 20.33 -17.65
N TYR A 228 -8.55 20.17 -16.76
CA TYR A 228 -9.19 18.88 -16.54
C TYR A 228 -10.17 18.51 -17.66
N ASN A 229 -9.90 17.40 -18.36
CA ASN A 229 -10.78 16.85 -19.38
C ASN A 229 -10.96 15.34 -19.22
N LYS A 230 -12.12 14.93 -18.72
CA LYS A 230 -12.46 13.53 -18.49
C LYS A 230 -12.52 12.69 -19.77
N GLY A 231 -12.83 13.30 -20.93
CA GLY A 231 -12.95 12.63 -22.22
C GLY A 231 -11.63 12.06 -22.76
N ARG A 232 -10.48 12.53 -22.28
CA ARG A 232 -9.16 12.00 -22.64
C ARG A 232 -8.91 10.56 -22.16
N ARG A 233 -9.62 10.10 -21.17
CA ARG A 233 -9.62 8.69 -20.74
C ARG A 233 -10.51 7.88 -21.67
N ILE A 234 -9.99 7.52 -22.86
CA ILE A 234 -10.74 6.91 -23.96
C ILE A 234 -11.26 5.50 -23.63
N LYS A 235 -10.58 4.78 -22.76
CA LYS A 235 -11.06 3.53 -22.15
C LYS A 235 -10.36 3.29 -20.81
N ARG A 236 -10.84 2.28 -20.06
CA ARG A 236 -10.20 1.91 -18.81
C ARG A 236 -8.71 1.57 -19.02
N GLY A 237 -7.84 2.26 -18.27
CA GLY A 237 -6.39 2.06 -18.34
C GLY A 237 -5.70 2.75 -19.52
N LEU A 238 -6.41 3.51 -20.38
CA LEU A 238 -5.81 4.20 -21.53
C LEU A 238 -6.21 5.68 -21.56
N PHE A 239 -5.21 6.55 -21.59
CA PHE A 239 -5.32 7.99 -21.67
C PHE A 239 -4.70 8.49 -22.98
N LYS A 240 -5.33 9.47 -23.64
CA LYS A 240 -4.87 10.10 -24.88
C LYS A 240 -4.53 11.56 -24.64
N SER A 241 -3.33 11.98 -25.00
CA SER A 241 -2.87 13.37 -24.95
C SER A 241 -3.53 14.23 -26.04
N ASN A 242 -3.38 15.53 -25.99
CA ASN A 242 -3.83 16.45 -27.05
C ASN A 242 -3.10 16.18 -28.38
N THR A 243 -1.83 15.78 -28.31
CA THR A 243 -1.02 15.42 -29.49
C THR A 243 -1.33 14.02 -30.04
N GLY A 244 -2.31 13.32 -29.45
CA GLY A 244 -2.72 11.96 -29.87
C GLY A 244 -1.88 10.83 -29.27
N LYS A 245 -0.83 11.11 -28.52
CA LYS A 245 0.00 10.10 -27.87
C LYS A 245 -0.79 9.35 -26.79
N LEU A 246 -0.54 8.06 -26.65
CA LEU A 246 -1.22 7.18 -25.70
C LEU A 246 -0.32 6.86 -24.51
N ILE A 247 -0.89 6.87 -23.30
CA ILE A 247 -0.23 6.46 -22.06
C ILE A 247 -1.19 5.64 -21.19
N ASN A 248 -0.66 4.79 -20.34
CA ASN A 248 -1.47 4.14 -19.29
C ASN A 248 -2.09 5.21 -18.39
N ALA A 249 -3.42 5.14 -18.17
CA ALA A 249 -4.16 6.18 -17.45
C ALA A 249 -3.73 6.33 -15.98
N ASP A 250 -3.41 5.21 -15.31
CA ASP A 250 -2.98 5.24 -13.91
C ASP A 250 -1.53 5.74 -13.81
N LEU A 251 -0.71 5.46 -14.84
CA LEU A 251 0.63 6.02 -14.94
C LEU A 251 0.60 7.55 -15.19
N ASN A 252 -0.31 8.03 -16.05
CA ASN A 252 -0.54 9.46 -16.21
C ASN A 252 -0.91 10.11 -14.87
N GLY A 253 -1.81 9.48 -14.09
CA GLY A 253 -2.18 9.94 -12.76
C GLY A 253 -0.98 10.01 -11.82
N ALA A 254 -0.14 8.97 -11.77
CA ALA A 254 1.05 8.92 -10.93
C ALA A 254 2.06 10.04 -11.27
N TYR A 255 2.27 10.36 -12.57
CA TYR A 255 3.09 11.51 -12.97
C TYR A 255 2.47 12.84 -12.56
N GLN A 256 1.15 12.99 -12.70
CA GLN A 256 0.44 14.20 -12.28
C GLN A 256 0.46 14.39 -10.75
N ILE A 257 0.52 13.32 -9.97
CA ILE A 257 0.74 13.39 -8.52
C ILE A 257 2.10 14.01 -8.20
N ILE A 258 3.17 13.66 -8.95
CA ILE A 258 4.48 14.32 -8.80
C ILE A 258 4.37 15.81 -9.14
N LYS A 259 3.79 16.14 -10.29
CA LYS A 259 3.64 17.54 -10.74
C LYS A 259 2.81 18.41 -9.81
N LYS A 260 1.87 17.82 -9.08
CA LYS A 260 1.04 18.54 -8.10
C LYS A 260 1.87 19.10 -6.94
N VAL A 261 2.91 18.38 -6.53
CA VAL A 261 3.80 18.78 -5.42
C VAL A 261 5.03 19.51 -5.94
N PHE A 262 5.57 19.07 -7.08
CA PHE A 262 6.76 19.63 -7.71
C PHE A 262 6.48 19.95 -9.19
N PRO A 263 5.85 21.12 -9.50
CA PRO A 263 5.42 21.45 -10.85
C PRO A 263 6.54 21.47 -11.91
N ASN A 264 7.74 21.85 -11.51
CA ASN A 264 8.88 22.06 -12.39
C ASN A 264 9.88 20.90 -12.45
N VAL A 265 9.58 19.75 -11.83
CA VAL A 265 10.54 18.64 -11.73
C VAL A 265 10.82 17.94 -13.06
N PHE A 266 9.96 18.13 -14.06
CA PHE A 266 10.08 17.51 -15.39
C PHE A 266 10.48 18.49 -16.50
N THR A 267 11.13 19.62 -16.18
CA THR A 267 11.51 20.66 -17.18
C THR A 267 12.41 20.14 -18.30
N ASN A 268 13.20 19.10 -18.05
CA ASN A 268 14.09 18.50 -19.05
C ASN A 268 13.44 17.35 -19.85
N GLY A 269 12.12 17.16 -19.72
CA GLY A 269 11.38 16.05 -20.33
C GLY A 269 11.71 14.69 -19.70
N ILE A 270 10.82 13.71 -19.93
CA ILE A 270 11.15 12.31 -19.68
C ILE A 270 11.19 11.63 -21.04
N GLU A 271 12.37 11.59 -21.64
CA GLU A 271 12.55 10.92 -22.93
C GLU A 271 12.32 9.41 -22.77
N GLY A 272 11.26 8.91 -23.40
CA GLY A 272 11.09 7.51 -23.78
C GLY A 272 10.73 6.48 -22.71
N ALA A 273 11.07 6.68 -21.45
CA ALA A 273 10.93 5.64 -20.42
C ALA A 273 9.52 5.48 -19.83
N GLY A 274 8.63 6.44 -20.06
CA GLY A 274 7.43 6.62 -19.24
C GLY A 274 6.15 5.94 -19.68
N SER A 275 6.07 5.37 -20.90
CA SER A 275 4.77 4.94 -21.45
C SER A 275 4.39 3.49 -21.17
N HIS A 276 5.35 2.62 -20.90
CA HIS A 276 5.15 1.18 -20.77
C HIS A 276 5.64 0.65 -19.39
N PRO A 277 4.78 0.64 -18.36
CA PRO A 277 5.18 0.19 -17.03
C PRO A 277 5.33 -1.32 -16.96
N ILE A 278 6.29 -1.81 -16.17
CA ILE A 278 6.43 -3.22 -15.83
C ILE A 278 5.41 -3.57 -14.75
N ARG A 279 4.65 -4.64 -14.99
CA ARG A 279 3.67 -5.15 -14.02
C ARG A 279 4.30 -6.22 -13.12
N LEU A 280 4.30 -5.98 -11.82
CA LEU A 280 4.81 -6.88 -10.80
C LEU A 280 3.66 -7.65 -10.13
N ASN A 281 3.81 -8.96 -10.05
CA ASN A 281 2.92 -9.84 -9.29
C ASN A 281 3.53 -10.11 -7.93
N ILE A 282 2.91 -9.60 -6.87
CA ILE A 282 3.31 -9.82 -5.48
C ILE A 282 2.52 -11.02 -4.95
N ILE A 283 3.24 -12.03 -4.49
CA ILE A 283 2.68 -13.27 -3.92
C ILE A 283 2.81 -13.26 -2.40
#